data_e75250568280c15ca894122654b659ad
#
_entry.id   e75250568280c15ca894122654b659ad
#
_cell.length_a   1.000
_cell.length_b   1.000
_cell.length_c   1.000
_cell.angle_alpha   90.00
_cell.angle_beta   90.00
_cell.angle_gamma   90.00
#
_symmetry.space_group_name_H-M   'P 1'
#
loop_
_entity.id
_entity.type
_entity.pdbx_description
1 polymer ?
#
loop_
_entity_poly.entity_id
_entity_poly.type
_entity_poly.pdbx_seq_one_letter_code
_entity_poly.pdbx_strand_id
1 'polypeptide(L)'
;INSWGDQEANEILRQLVEQKGFYSLTKPGDFLNIIDLQFLAAMCHPGGGRNDISERLKRHFFILNCTLPSNNAVDHIFGSIGKYFCLERNFSNDIIEIVQKSISATRILWQTVKGKFLPTPAKFHYVFNLRDLSRIWEGILQIDYEQCQNVVEQYLQLWKHECTRVLADRLIVSMEKEWFRKEQHRIAKQTFGDVYNISIEEDSEIYFANFLREELDVTDDMGDDIDLADLLPKIYEPISSWNVLETKLMSSMTKMNEEIRGSNMDLVFFKDAMIHLLRISRVINMPKGHLLLVGVGGSGKQSLTKLAAYIAGYKYFQISVSRTYTLNNFLDDLRNIYRRAARLGQGIVFV
;
A
#
# COMPACT_ATOMS: atom_id res chain seq x y z
N ILE A 1 -14.76 1.59 -23.22
CA ILE A 1 -15.52 2.04 -24.42
C ILE A 1 -14.66 1.67 -25.62
N ASN A 2 -15.26 0.98 -26.60
CA ASN A 2 -14.57 0.62 -27.85
C ASN A 2 -14.30 1.86 -28.72
N SER A 3 -13.55 1.70 -29.82
CA SER A 3 -13.15 2.81 -30.70
C SER A 3 -14.33 3.53 -31.37
N TRP A 4 -15.48 2.88 -31.45
CA TRP A 4 -16.70 3.42 -32.04
C TRP A 4 -17.62 4.11 -31.03
N GLY A 5 -17.26 4.14 -29.76
CA GLY A 5 -18.04 4.72 -28.66
C GLY A 5 -19.18 3.84 -28.17
N ASP A 6 -19.37 2.66 -28.74
CA ASP A 6 -20.43 1.74 -28.35
C ASP A 6 -20.01 0.97 -27.09
N GLN A 7 -20.89 0.96 -26.12
CA GLN A 7 -20.76 0.13 -24.93
C GLN A 7 -22.14 -0.13 -24.34
N GLU A 8 -22.53 -1.39 -24.30
CA GLU A 8 -23.84 -1.82 -23.83
C GLU A 8 -24.18 -1.28 -22.44
N ALA A 9 -23.20 -1.32 -21.52
CA ALA A 9 -23.38 -0.79 -20.17
C ALA A 9 -23.72 0.71 -20.15
N ASN A 10 -23.14 1.51 -21.04
CA ASN A 10 -23.44 2.94 -21.14
C ASN A 10 -24.84 3.19 -21.66
N GLU A 11 -25.32 2.37 -22.60
CA GLU A 11 -26.69 2.48 -23.12
C GLU A 11 -27.74 2.05 -22.10
N ILE A 12 -27.48 1.02 -21.30
CA ILE A 12 -28.35 0.63 -20.18
C ILE A 12 -28.41 1.78 -19.15
N LEU A 13 -27.27 2.37 -18.81
CA LEU A 13 -27.22 3.53 -17.90
C LEU A 13 -27.97 4.73 -18.48
N ARG A 14 -27.80 5.02 -19.77
CA ARG A 14 -28.53 6.10 -20.45
C ARG A 14 -30.05 5.87 -20.40
N GLN A 15 -30.49 4.66 -20.70
CA GLN A 15 -31.91 4.30 -20.65
C GLN A 15 -32.44 4.48 -19.21
N LEU A 16 -31.72 4.03 -18.22
CA LEU A 16 -32.08 4.16 -16.80
C LEU A 16 -32.23 5.63 -16.37
N VAL A 17 -31.29 6.50 -16.76
CA VAL A 17 -31.30 7.93 -16.40
C VAL A 17 -32.42 8.66 -17.16
N GLU A 18 -32.62 8.36 -18.45
CA GLU A 18 -33.57 9.05 -19.31
C GLU A 18 -35.01 8.60 -19.06
N GLN A 19 -35.22 7.28 -18.92
CA GLN A 19 -36.57 6.69 -18.83
C GLN A 19 -36.97 6.30 -17.40
N LYS A 20 -36.08 6.49 -16.41
CA LYS A 20 -36.27 6.04 -15.03
C LYS A 20 -36.53 4.55 -14.90
N GLY A 21 -35.90 3.74 -15.74
CA GLY A 21 -36.04 2.30 -15.78
C GLY A 21 -35.34 1.68 -16.97
N PHE A 22 -35.43 0.39 -17.11
CA PHE A 22 -34.87 -0.34 -18.24
C PHE A 22 -35.69 -1.61 -18.55
N TYR A 23 -35.57 -2.07 -19.79
CA TYR A 23 -36.17 -3.32 -20.19
C TYR A 23 -35.41 -4.52 -19.62
N SER A 24 -36.16 -5.52 -19.15
CA SER A 24 -35.58 -6.75 -18.63
C SER A 24 -34.81 -7.50 -19.71
N LEU A 25 -33.57 -7.90 -19.43
CA LEU A 25 -32.76 -8.73 -20.34
C LEU A 25 -33.22 -10.18 -20.36
N THR A 26 -33.93 -10.62 -19.33
CA THR A 26 -34.41 -12.02 -19.19
C THR A 26 -35.82 -12.21 -19.68
N LYS A 27 -36.64 -11.15 -19.69
CA LYS A 27 -38.03 -11.20 -20.11
C LYS A 27 -38.26 -10.06 -21.13
N PRO A 28 -38.16 -10.33 -22.42
CA PRO A 28 -38.39 -9.33 -23.45
C PRO A 28 -39.76 -8.67 -23.32
N GLY A 29 -39.81 -7.34 -23.32
CA GLY A 29 -41.04 -6.57 -23.21
C GLY A 29 -41.40 -6.08 -21.80
N ASP A 30 -40.84 -6.68 -20.74
CA ASP A 30 -41.04 -6.22 -19.37
C ASP A 30 -40.17 -5.00 -19.08
N PHE A 31 -40.80 -3.87 -18.72
CA PHE A 31 -40.12 -2.65 -18.31
C PHE A 31 -40.10 -2.53 -16.79
N LEU A 32 -38.90 -2.40 -16.24
CA LEU A 32 -38.67 -2.23 -14.79
C LEU A 32 -38.54 -0.76 -14.47
N ASN A 33 -39.55 -0.17 -13.83
CA ASN A 33 -39.46 1.19 -13.31
C ASN A 33 -38.59 1.26 -12.09
N ILE A 34 -37.70 2.24 -12.06
CA ILE A 34 -36.81 2.50 -10.93
C ILE A 34 -36.96 3.97 -10.55
N ILE A 35 -37.38 4.22 -9.33
CA ILE A 35 -37.66 5.55 -8.79
C ILE A 35 -36.72 5.86 -7.65
N ASP A 36 -36.60 7.14 -7.30
CA ASP A 36 -35.80 7.63 -6.17
C ASP A 36 -34.30 7.32 -6.26
N LEU A 37 -33.75 7.37 -7.49
CA LEU A 37 -32.32 7.24 -7.75
C LEU A 37 -31.71 8.58 -8.17
N GLN A 38 -30.55 8.86 -7.57
CA GLN A 38 -29.67 9.94 -8.00
C GLN A 38 -28.33 9.32 -8.45
N PHE A 39 -27.85 9.73 -9.62
CA PHE A 39 -26.61 9.22 -10.21
C PHE A 39 -25.46 10.20 -9.98
N LEU A 40 -24.38 9.70 -9.41
CA LEU A 40 -23.09 10.36 -9.34
C LEU A 40 -22.10 9.53 -10.15
N ALA A 41 -21.49 10.15 -11.16
CA ALA A 41 -20.52 9.47 -12.01
C ALA A 41 -19.16 10.17 -11.93
N ALA A 42 -18.08 9.39 -11.89
CA ALA A 42 -16.71 9.89 -11.93
C ALA A 42 -15.95 9.21 -13.07
N MET A 43 -15.26 10.00 -13.88
CA MET A 43 -14.46 9.50 -15.00
C MET A 43 -13.16 10.29 -15.14
N CYS A 44 -12.15 9.67 -15.75
CA CYS A 44 -10.97 10.39 -16.17
C CYS A 44 -11.23 11.14 -17.48
N HIS A 45 -10.44 12.19 -17.74
CA HIS A 45 -10.41 12.85 -19.05
C HIS A 45 -10.17 11.83 -20.17
N PRO A 46 -10.85 11.97 -21.32
CA PRO A 46 -10.54 11.19 -22.51
C PRO A 46 -9.09 11.40 -22.93
N GLY A 47 -8.42 10.33 -23.37
CA GLY A 47 -7.02 10.36 -23.79
C GLY A 47 -6.23 9.17 -23.26
N GLY A 48 -5.04 8.93 -23.80
CA GLY A 48 -4.18 7.82 -23.37
C GLY A 48 -4.81 6.43 -23.54
N GLY A 49 -5.52 6.19 -24.65
CA GLY A 49 -6.22 4.93 -24.90
C GLY A 49 -7.62 4.84 -24.28
N ARG A 50 -8.13 5.92 -23.71
CA ARG A 50 -9.49 6.03 -23.17
C ARG A 50 -10.36 6.85 -24.13
N ASN A 51 -11.41 6.22 -24.63
CA ASN A 51 -12.38 6.88 -25.50
C ASN A 51 -13.37 7.70 -24.69
N ASP A 52 -13.92 8.74 -25.32
CA ASP A 52 -14.95 9.57 -24.72
C ASP A 52 -16.28 8.81 -24.64
N ILE A 53 -17.14 9.21 -23.72
CA ILE A 53 -18.52 8.71 -23.63
C ILE A 53 -19.42 9.50 -24.59
N SER A 54 -20.53 8.89 -25.03
CA SER A 54 -21.44 9.50 -25.98
C SER A 54 -22.08 10.77 -25.40
N GLU A 55 -22.27 11.78 -26.25
CA GLU A 55 -22.98 13.03 -25.88
C GLU A 55 -24.42 12.76 -25.43
N ARG A 56 -25.05 11.70 -25.93
CA ARG A 56 -26.38 11.26 -25.53
C ARG A 56 -26.45 10.91 -24.03
N LEU A 57 -25.36 10.42 -23.45
CA LEU A 57 -25.30 10.14 -22.01
C LEU A 57 -24.86 11.39 -21.23
N LYS A 58 -23.85 12.13 -21.72
CA LYS A 58 -23.34 13.33 -21.04
C LYS A 58 -24.42 14.39 -20.80
N ARG A 59 -25.37 14.57 -21.74
CA ARG A 59 -26.42 15.59 -21.62
C ARG A 59 -27.29 15.45 -20.35
N HIS A 60 -27.30 14.28 -19.72
CA HIS A 60 -28.11 14.03 -18.53
C HIS A 60 -27.36 14.40 -17.23
N PHE A 61 -26.10 14.77 -17.32
CA PHE A 61 -25.25 15.06 -16.16
C PHE A 61 -24.81 16.51 -16.12
N PHE A 62 -24.77 17.07 -14.92
CA PHE A 62 -24.00 18.29 -14.65
C PHE A 62 -22.52 17.91 -14.57
N ILE A 63 -21.69 18.48 -15.45
CA ILE A 63 -20.28 18.13 -15.54
C ILE A 63 -19.46 19.10 -14.70
N LEU A 64 -18.74 18.54 -13.74
CA LEU A 64 -17.79 19.28 -12.90
C LEU A 64 -16.36 18.82 -13.19
N ASN A 65 -15.47 19.75 -13.47
CA ASN A 65 -14.06 19.45 -13.66
C ASN A 65 -13.33 19.50 -12.30
N CYS A 66 -12.87 18.33 -11.82
CA CYS A 66 -12.08 18.21 -10.61
C CYS A 66 -10.59 18.24 -10.97
N THR A 67 -9.95 19.39 -10.85
CA THR A 67 -8.51 19.54 -11.09
C THR A 67 -7.67 18.99 -9.93
N LEU A 68 -6.38 18.69 -10.21
CA LEU A 68 -5.44 18.35 -9.15
C LEU A 68 -5.28 19.54 -8.18
N PRO A 69 -5.14 19.28 -6.86
CA PRO A 69 -4.88 20.32 -5.89
C PRO A 69 -3.60 21.10 -6.23
N SER A 70 -3.57 22.38 -5.88
CA SER A 70 -2.36 23.19 -5.99
C SER A 70 -1.26 22.70 -5.04
N ASN A 71 -0.01 23.09 -5.30
CA ASN A 71 1.11 22.73 -4.43
C ASN A 71 0.87 23.15 -2.98
N ASN A 72 0.37 24.38 -2.79
CA ASN A 72 0.05 24.90 -1.45
C ASN A 72 -1.06 24.09 -0.76
N ALA A 73 -2.07 23.62 -1.51
CA ALA A 73 -3.12 22.78 -0.96
C ALA A 73 -2.57 21.41 -0.54
N VAL A 74 -1.71 20.79 -1.34
CA VAL A 74 -1.03 19.52 -1.01
C VAL A 74 -0.17 19.68 0.24
N ASP A 75 0.66 20.74 0.28
CA ASP A 75 1.53 21.03 1.43
C ASP A 75 0.69 21.32 2.70
N HIS A 76 -0.43 22.00 2.58
CA HIS A 76 -1.33 22.28 3.70
C HIS A 76 -1.99 21.00 4.24
N ILE A 77 -2.47 20.12 3.37
CA ILE A 77 -3.11 18.84 3.76
C ILE A 77 -2.13 17.98 4.56
N PHE A 78 -0.99 17.64 3.97
CA PHE A 78 -0.01 16.77 4.62
C PHE A 78 0.71 17.45 5.77
N GLY A 79 0.88 18.79 5.71
CA GLY A 79 1.42 19.59 6.79
C GLY A 79 0.56 19.59 8.04
N SER A 80 -0.73 19.71 7.87
CA SER A 80 -1.68 19.63 8.99
C SER A 80 -1.68 18.25 9.63
N ILE A 81 -1.67 17.19 8.83
CA ILE A 81 -1.61 15.80 9.30
C ILE A 81 -0.32 15.55 10.08
N GLY A 82 0.84 15.87 9.48
CA GLY A 82 2.14 15.65 10.12
C GLY A 82 2.33 16.46 11.40
N LYS A 83 1.89 17.73 11.40
CA LYS A 83 1.97 18.59 12.59
C LYS A 83 1.09 18.05 13.72
N TYR A 84 -0.16 17.70 13.42
CA TYR A 84 -1.09 17.15 14.43
C TYR A 84 -0.53 15.87 15.05
N PHE A 85 -0.06 14.94 14.23
CA PHE A 85 0.56 13.70 14.67
C PHE A 85 1.73 13.93 15.63
N CYS A 86 2.63 14.88 15.29
CA CYS A 86 3.77 15.20 16.14
C CYS A 86 3.35 15.82 17.48
N LEU A 87 2.35 16.70 17.45
CA LEU A 87 1.83 17.34 18.67
C LEU A 87 1.13 16.35 19.59
N GLU A 88 0.29 15.48 19.03
CA GLU A 88 -0.44 14.44 19.78
C GLU A 88 0.51 13.49 20.52
N ARG A 89 1.64 13.17 19.89
CA ARG A 89 2.66 12.24 20.43
C ARG A 89 3.83 12.93 21.14
N ASN A 90 3.73 14.24 21.39
CA ASN A 90 4.73 15.02 22.12
C ASN A 90 6.15 14.98 21.55
N PHE A 91 6.30 14.96 20.22
CA PHE A 91 7.61 15.05 19.58
C PHE A 91 8.29 16.40 19.85
N SER A 92 9.63 16.41 19.85
CA SER A 92 10.42 17.63 20.03
C SER A 92 10.18 18.65 18.89
N ASN A 93 10.40 19.93 19.18
CA ASN A 93 10.23 20.99 18.18
C ASN A 93 11.15 20.82 16.97
N ASP A 94 12.35 20.26 17.16
CA ASP A 94 13.31 19.99 16.08
C ASP A 94 12.76 18.99 15.09
N ILE A 95 12.12 17.93 15.58
CA ILE A 95 11.45 16.93 14.72
C ILE A 95 10.26 17.55 13.99
N ILE A 96 9.45 18.37 14.68
CA ILE A 96 8.31 19.06 14.05
C ILE A 96 8.78 19.95 12.89
N GLU A 97 9.88 20.68 13.06
CA GLU A 97 10.45 21.51 11.99
C GLU A 97 10.89 20.69 10.78
N ILE A 98 11.55 19.54 11.03
CA ILE A 98 12.01 18.65 9.98
C ILE A 98 10.84 17.96 9.27
N VAL A 99 9.82 17.55 10.01
CA VAL A 99 8.56 17.03 9.45
C VAL A 99 7.94 18.08 8.51
N GLN A 100 7.88 19.33 8.92
CA GLN A 100 7.35 20.40 8.06
C GLN A 100 8.18 20.61 6.78
N LYS A 101 9.52 20.55 6.87
CA LYS A 101 10.41 20.60 5.69
C LYS A 101 10.22 19.39 4.77
N SER A 102 10.01 18.20 5.34
CA SER A 102 9.84 16.98 4.57
C SER A 102 8.58 16.94 3.68
N ILE A 103 7.58 17.78 3.98
CA ILE A 103 6.34 17.87 3.19
C ILE A 103 6.65 18.38 1.78
N SER A 104 7.34 19.51 1.69
CA SER A 104 7.74 20.09 0.40
C SER A 104 8.73 19.19 -0.34
N ALA A 105 9.68 18.56 0.38
CA ALA A 105 10.62 17.60 -0.21
C ALA A 105 9.90 16.40 -0.83
N THR A 106 8.94 15.82 -0.12
CA THR A 106 8.14 14.68 -0.59
C THR A 106 7.31 15.04 -1.82
N ARG A 107 6.66 16.20 -1.81
CA ARG A 107 5.89 16.70 -2.95
C ARG A 107 6.79 16.95 -4.17
N ILE A 108 7.93 17.61 -4.01
CA ILE A 108 8.87 17.88 -5.10
C ILE A 108 9.39 16.56 -5.68
N LEU A 109 9.79 15.61 -4.84
CA LEU A 109 10.26 14.30 -5.28
C LEU A 109 9.17 13.57 -6.09
N TRP A 110 7.94 13.52 -5.56
CA TRP A 110 6.81 12.91 -6.26
C TRP A 110 6.52 13.55 -7.61
N GLN A 111 6.54 14.89 -7.69
CA GLN A 111 6.32 15.63 -8.95
C GLN A 111 7.42 15.35 -9.97
N THR A 112 8.67 15.30 -9.53
CA THR A 112 9.82 15.02 -10.39
C THR A 112 9.75 13.59 -10.95
N VAL A 113 9.42 12.62 -10.10
CA VAL A 113 9.21 11.22 -10.50
C VAL A 113 8.04 11.10 -11.49
N LYS A 114 6.90 11.73 -11.19
CA LYS A 114 5.72 11.75 -12.06
C LYS A 114 5.99 12.37 -13.43
N GLY A 115 6.79 13.43 -13.49
CA GLY A 115 7.18 14.09 -14.74
C GLY A 115 8.17 13.28 -15.58
N LYS A 116 9.07 12.55 -14.90
CA LYS A 116 10.10 11.73 -15.55
C LYS A 116 9.58 10.41 -16.08
N PHE A 117 8.77 9.71 -15.29
CA PHE A 117 8.32 8.35 -15.59
C PHE A 117 6.86 8.35 -16.01
N LEU A 118 6.64 8.32 -17.32
CA LEU A 118 5.30 8.25 -17.90
C LEU A 118 4.90 6.80 -18.17
N PRO A 119 3.60 6.46 -18.08
CA PRO A 119 3.11 5.14 -18.40
C PRO A 119 3.28 4.85 -19.89
N THR A 120 3.85 3.70 -20.22
CA THR A 120 3.97 3.17 -21.57
C THR A 120 3.35 1.77 -21.64
N PRO A 121 3.05 1.21 -22.81
CA PRO A 121 2.52 -0.17 -22.91
C PRO A 121 3.35 -1.21 -22.19
N ALA A 122 4.69 -1.08 -22.21
CA ALA A 122 5.61 -1.96 -21.50
C ALA A 122 5.73 -1.65 -20.00
N LYS A 123 5.37 -0.43 -19.58
CA LYS A 123 5.46 0.06 -18.20
C LYS A 123 4.13 0.71 -17.79
N PHE A 124 3.03 0.00 -17.98
CA PHE A 124 1.67 0.50 -17.72
C PHE A 124 1.43 0.87 -16.25
N HIS A 125 2.21 0.32 -15.32
CA HIS A 125 2.13 0.56 -13.88
C HIS A 125 2.88 1.82 -13.41
N TYR A 126 3.54 2.56 -14.30
CA TYR A 126 4.20 3.83 -13.98
C TYR A 126 3.16 4.97 -13.86
N VAL A 127 2.23 4.80 -12.94
CA VAL A 127 1.18 5.78 -12.65
C VAL A 127 1.41 6.33 -11.25
N PHE A 128 1.80 7.60 -11.16
CA PHE A 128 2.06 8.29 -9.90
C PHE A 128 0.93 9.28 -9.62
N ASN A 129 0.23 9.09 -8.51
CA ASN A 129 -0.93 9.89 -8.13
C ASN A 129 -0.85 10.35 -6.65
N LEU A 130 -1.83 11.16 -6.22
CA LEU A 130 -1.86 11.69 -4.84
C LEU A 130 -1.96 10.60 -3.76
N ARG A 131 -2.47 9.39 -4.11
CA ARG A 131 -2.50 8.27 -3.16
C ARG A 131 -1.09 7.79 -2.80
N ASP A 132 -0.11 8.00 -3.68
CA ASP A 132 1.28 7.65 -3.37
C ASP A 132 1.83 8.57 -2.28
N LEU A 133 1.47 9.86 -2.28
CA LEU A 133 1.79 10.76 -1.16
C LEU A 133 1.13 10.30 0.15
N SER A 134 -0.16 9.94 0.11
CA SER A 134 -0.82 9.40 1.30
C SER A 134 -0.12 8.15 1.83
N ARG A 135 0.29 7.23 0.94
CA ARG A 135 1.00 6.01 1.34
C ARG A 135 2.39 6.28 1.95
N ILE A 136 3.10 7.28 1.44
CA ILE A 136 4.38 7.71 2.04
C ILE A 136 4.12 8.21 3.45
N TRP A 137 3.13 9.09 3.62
CA TRP A 137 2.79 9.65 4.94
C TRP A 137 2.23 8.59 5.90
N GLU A 138 1.41 7.67 5.44
CA GLU A 138 0.95 6.53 6.25
C GLU A 138 2.12 5.69 6.78
N GLY A 139 3.17 5.50 5.98
CA GLY A 139 4.39 4.83 6.40
C GLY A 139 5.20 5.65 7.41
N ILE A 140 5.40 6.95 7.16
CA ILE A 140 6.11 7.85 8.07
C ILE A 140 5.41 7.95 9.43
N LEU A 141 4.09 8.01 9.45
CA LEU A 141 3.29 8.12 10.66
C LEU A 141 3.24 6.83 11.51
N GLN A 142 3.87 5.74 11.05
CA GLN A 142 4.05 4.53 11.88
C GLN A 142 5.17 4.66 12.91
N ILE A 143 5.97 5.73 12.83
CA ILE A 143 7.08 5.95 13.75
C ILE A 143 6.59 6.10 15.18
N ASP A 144 7.26 5.43 16.12
CA ASP A 144 6.98 5.57 17.52
C ASP A 144 7.84 6.70 18.14
N TYR A 145 7.23 7.45 19.04
CA TYR A 145 7.91 8.52 19.80
C TYR A 145 9.14 8.00 20.53
N GLU A 146 9.03 6.84 21.18
CA GLU A 146 10.13 6.25 21.95
C GLU A 146 11.37 5.95 21.08
N GLN A 147 11.15 5.63 19.80
CA GLN A 147 12.24 5.37 18.84
C GLN A 147 12.90 6.65 18.33
N CYS A 148 12.19 7.76 18.35
CA CYS A 148 12.64 9.04 17.83
C CYS A 148 12.92 10.09 18.92
N GLN A 149 13.10 9.70 20.17
CA GLN A 149 13.48 10.62 21.24
C GLN A 149 14.78 11.34 20.89
N ASN A 150 14.68 12.46 20.18
CA ASN A 150 15.80 13.34 19.79
C ASN A 150 16.65 12.89 18.58
N VAL A 151 16.28 11.89 17.80
CA VAL A 151 17.10 11.46 16.69
C VAL A 151 16.46 11.83 15.36
N VAL A 152 16.71 13.05 14.94
CA VAL A 152 16.40 13.57 13.60
C VAL A 152 16.86 12.61 12.49
N GLU A 153 17.98 11.94 12.71
CA GLU A 153 18.54 10.94 11.81
C GLU A 153 17.57 9.81 11.50
N GLN A 154 16.95 9.21 12.51
CA GLN A 154 16.00 8.11 12.30
C GLN A 154 14.78 8.54 11.52
N TYR A 155 14.29 9.77 11.75
CA TYR A 155 13.20 10.32 10.94
C TYR A 155 13.61 10.49 9.47
N LEU A 156 14.81 11.01 9.21
CA LEU A 156 15.32 11.18 7.84
C LEU A 156 15.56 9.83 7.15
N GLN A 157 16.03 8.84 7.88
CA GLN A 157 16.16 7.46 7.40
C GLN A 157 14.79 6.87 7.03
N LEU A 158 13.80 7.07 7.89
CA LEU A 158 12.43 6.63 7.62
C LEU A 158 11.83 7.35 6.41
N TRP A 159 12.00 8.65 6.31
CA TRP A 159 11.55 9.41 5.14
C TRP A 159 12.19 8.89 3.84
N LYS A 160 13.51 8.64 3.84
CA LYS A 160 14.23 8.04 2.71
C LYS A 160 13.65 6.68 2.37
N HIS A 161 13.46 5.83 3.38
CA HIS A 161 12.90 4.49 3.23
C HIS A 161 11.49 4.54 2.61
N GLU A 162 10.56 5.28 3.20
CA GLU A 162 9.16 5.32 2.75
C GLU A 162 9.00 5.89 1.33
N CYS A 163 9.72 6.96 1.01
CA CYS A 163 9.76 7.48 -0.37
C CYS A 163 10.27 6.43 -1.35
N THR A 164 11.31 5.67 -0.99
CA THR A 164 11.86 4.60 -1.84
C THR A 164 10.87 3.46 -2.00
N ARG A 165 10.22 3.00 -0.91
CA ARG A 165 9.24 1.90 -0.97
C ARG A 165 8.05 2.23 -1.86
N VAL A 166 7.53 3.46 -1.78
CA VAL A 166 6.33 3.84 -2.53
C VAL A 166 6.66 4.22 -3.98
N LEU A 167 7.76 4.93 -4.23
CA LEU A 167 8.06 5.48 -5.55
C LEU A 167 9.02 4.60 -6.37
N ALA A 168 10.09 4.08 -5.76
CA ALA A 168 11.14 3.37 -6.48
C ALA A 168 10.91 1.87 -6.63
N ASP A 169 10.19 1.22 -5.70
CA ASP A 169 9.98 -0.24 -5.77
C ASP A 169 9.19 -0.68 -7.00
N ARG A 170 8.43 0.22 -7.63
CA ARG A 170 7.74 -0.03 -8.89
C ARG A 170 8.63 0.14 -10.14
N LEU A 171 9.80 0.74 -10.00
CA LEU A 171 10.73 0.93 -11.12
C LEU A 171 11.40 -0.40 -11.49
N ILE A 172 11.41 -0.74 -12.78
CA ILE A 172 11.90 -2.03 -13.27
C ILE A 172 13.41 -1.95 -13.55
N VAL A 173 13.84 -0.85 -14.20
CA VAL A 173 15.20 -0.71 -14.75
C VAL A 173 16.16 -0.20 -13.68
N SER A 174 17.35 -0.81 -13.57
CA SER A 174 18.37 -0.41 -12.60
C SER A 174 18.81 1.05 -12.74
N MET A 175 18.95 1.54 -13.97
CA MET A 175 19.27 2.97 -14.24
C MET A 175 18.20 3.93 -13.72
N GLU A 176 16.92 3.54 -13.76
CA GLU A 176 15.83 4.34 -13.24
C GLU A 176 15.85 4.41 -11.70
N LYS A 177 16.20 3.29 -11.06
CA LYS A 177 16.39 3.22 -9.60
C LYS A 177 17.58 4.06 -9.14
N GLU A 178 18.67 4.01 -9.90
CA GLU A 178 19.85 4.83 -9.64
C GLU A 178 19.55 6.33 -9.81
N TRP A 179 18.85 6.69 -10.87
CA TRP A 179 18.40 8.06 -11.08
C TRP A 179 17.50 8.54 -9.93
N PHE A 180 16.55 7.71 -9.49
CA PHE A 180 15.68 8.04 -8.37
C PHE A 180 16.48 8.29 -7.09
N ARG A 181 17.46 7.44 -6.78
CA ARG A 181 18.32 7.55 -5.60
C ARG A 181 19.09 8.87 -5.60
N LYS A 182 19.73 9.22 -6.73
CA LYS A 182 20.45 10.48 -6.90
C LYS A 182 19.52 11.68 -6.73
N GLU A 183 18.34 11.62 -7.31
CA GLU A 183 17.38 12.71 -7.23
C GLU A 183 16.78 12.87 -5.82
N GLN A 184 16.49 11.78 -5.15
CA GLN A 184 16.05 11.78 -3.74
C GLN A 184 17.14 12.40 -2.85
N HIS A 185 18.40 12.01 -3.03
CA HIS A 185 19.52 12.57 -2.29
C HIS A 185 19.69 14.07 -2.56
N ARG A 186 19.61 14.50 -3.83
CA ARG A 186 19.70 15.91 -4.22
C ARG A 186 18.61 16.76 -3.55
N ILE A 187 17.37 16.31 -3.60
CA ILE A 187 16.24 17.04 -2.99
C ILE A 187 16.38 17.06 -1.46
N ALA A 188 16.78 15.97 -0.85
CA ALA A 188 17.00 15.89 0.58
C ALA A 188 18.10 16.84 1.04
N LYS A 189 19.23 16.86 0.32
CA LYS A 189 20.34 17.79 0.58
C LYS A 189 19.92 19.26 0.47
N GLN A 190 19.13 19.58 -0.53
CA GLN A 190 18.61 20.94 -0.72
C GLN A 190 17.63 21.37 0.38
N THR A 191 16.83 20.44 0.90
CA THR A 191 15.77 20.74 1.87
C THR A 191 16.26 20.68 3.32
N PHE A 192 17.04 19.66 3.67
CA PHE A 192 17.48 19.41 5.04
C PHE A 192 18.90 19.92 5.33
N GLY A 193 19.67 20.25 4.30
CA GLY A 193 21.03 20.78 4.44
C GLY A 193 22.01 19.79 5.04
N ASP A 194 22.92 20.29 5.89
CA ASP A 194 24.02 19.51 6.46
C ASP A 194 23.57 18.38 7.38
N VAL A 195 22.41 18.51 8.02
CA VAL A 195 21.84 17.48 8.90
C VAL A 195 21.64 16.18 8.13
N TYR A 196 21.19 16.24 6.89
CA TYR A 196 21.02 15.06 6.04
C TYR A 196 22.35 14.46 5.60
N ASN A 197 23.34 15.30 5.25
CA ASN A 197 24.64 14.84 4.76
C ASN A 197 25.46 14.09 5.80
N ILE A 198 25.33 14.45 7.09
CA ILE A 198 26.04 13.81 8.19
C ILE A 198 25.41 12.45 8.51
N SER A 199 24.10 12.35 8.36
CA SER A 199 23.34 11.21 8.86
C SER A 199 23.12 10.10 7.83
N ILE A 200 23.15 10.40 6.53
CA ILE A 200 22.70 9.44 5.50
C ILE A 200 23.61 9.49 4.27
N GLU A 201 24.32 8.40 4.02
CA GLU A 201 25.08 8.22 2.79
C GLU A 201 24.14 8.01 1.58
N GLU A 202 24.57 8.50 0.40
CA GLU A 202 23.80 8.38 -0.86
C GLU A 202 23.44 6.92 -1.16
N ASP A 203 24.41 6.01 -1.00
CA ASP A 203 24.28 4.61 -1.36
C ASP A 203 23.71 3.71 -0.24
N SER A 204 23.40 4.27 0.93
CA SER A 204 22.86 3.50 2.03
C SER A 204 21.45 2.96 1.70
N GLU A 205 21.30 1.65 1.70
CA GLU A 205 20.00 0.96 1.63
C GLU A 205 19.47 0.78 3.05
N ILE A 206 18.48 1.57 3.41
CA ILE A 206 17.85 1.54 4.72
C ILE A 206 16.52 0.81 4.61
N TYR A 207 16.29 -0.15 5.50
CA TYR A 207 15.04 -0.89 5.62
C TYR A 207 14.51 -0.81 7.04
N PHE A 208 13.19 -0.73 7.17
CA PHE A 208 12.47 -0.74 8.42
C PHE A 208 11.58 -1.98 8.50
N ALA A 209 11.43 -2.51 9.71
CA ALA A 209 10.55 -3.62 10.00
C ALA A 209 9.92 -3.44 11.40
N ASN A 210 8.75 -4.06 11.61
CA ASN A 210 8.01 -3.97 12.87
C ASN A 210 7.94 -5.30 13.64
N PHE A 211 8.80 -6.25 13.29
CA PHE A 211 8.84 -7.59 13.88
C PHE A 211 10.22 -8.00 14.40
N LEU A 212 11.12 -7.04 14.60
CA LEU A 212 12.49 -7.34 14.98
C LEU A 212 12.62 -7.72 16.46
N ARG A 213 11.74 -7.18 17.31
CA ARG A 213 11.76 -7.43 18.74
C ARG A 213 11.23 -8.81 19.08
N GLU A 214 11.71 -9.35 20.19
CA GLU A 214 11.21 -10.61 20.73
C GLU A 214 9.87 -10.38 21.44
N GLU A 215 9.07 -11.44 21.50
CA GLU A 215 7.87 -11.47 22.32
C GLU A 215 8.25 -11.24 23.77
N LEU A 216 7.49 -10.41 24.47
CA LEU A 216 7.63 -10.28 25.91
C LEU A 216 7.25 -11.63 26.54
N ASP A 217 8.12 -12.20 27.36
CA ASP A 217 7.78 -13.40 28.10
C ASP A 217 6.53 -13.12 28.94
N VAL A 218 5.47 -13.90 28.70
CA VAL A 218 4.26 -13.84 29.50
C VAL A 218 4.62 -14.33 30.90
N THR A 219 4.69 -13.41 31.84
CA THR A 219 4.81 -13.77 33.25
C THR A 219 3.45 -14.23 33.76
N ASP A 220 3.43 -15.25 34.61
CA ASP A 220 2.23 -15.89 35.19
C ASP A 220 1.24 -14.93 35.90
N ASP A 221 1.63 -13.66 36.08
CA ASP A 221 0.83 -12.59 36.69
C ASP A 221 -0.09 -11.83 35.69
N MET A 222 -0.02 -12.12 34.38
CA MET A 222 -0.89 -11.51 33.38
C MET A 222 -2.17 -12.35 33.23
N GLY A 223 -3.31 -11.76 33.49
CA GLY A 223 -4.62 -12.42 33.46
C GLY A 223 -4.92 -13.06 32.10
N ASP A 224 -5.76 -14.11 32.12
CA ASP A 224 -6.11 -15.00 30.99
C ASP A 224 -6.79 -14.29 29.76
N ASP A 225 -7.09 -13.00 29.85
CA ASP A 225 -7.84 -12.24 28.82
C ASP A 225 -6.97 -11.36 27.91
N ILE A 226 -5.63 -11.47 27.95
CA ILE A 226 -4.75 -10.66 27.12
C ILE A 226 -4.53 -11.40 25.79
N ASP A 227 -4.91 -10.76 24.68
CA ASP A 227 -4.63 -11.31 23.34
C ASP A 227 -3.11 -11.26 23.10
N LEU A 228 -2.49 -12.43 22.89
CA LEU A 228 -1.05 -12.58 22.62
C LEU A 228 -0.57 -11.66 21.49
N ALA A 229 -1.46 -11.26 20.58
CA ALA A 229 -1.16 -10.32 19.51
C ALA A 229 -0.88 -8.88 20.01
N ASP A 230 -1.40 -8.50 21.18
CA ASP A 230 -1.19 -7.19 21.81
C ASP A 230 0.12 -7.12 22.64
N LEU A 231 0.68 -8.28 22.99
CA LEU A 231 1.93 -8.39 23.74
C LEU A 231 3.20 -8.19 22.90
N LEU A 232 3.07 -8.21 21.56
CA LEU A 232 4.19 -7.96 20.66
C LEU A 232 4.31 -6.45 20.40
N PRO A 233 5.34 -5.77 20.90
CA PRO A 233 5.56 -4.39 20.54
C PRO A 233 5.92 -4.31 19.04
N LYS A 234 4.93 -4.06 18.19
CA LYS A 234 5.09 -3.87 16.74
C LYS A 234 5.72 -2.50 16.45
N ILE A 235 6.95 -2.31 16.89
CA ILE A 235 7.66 -1.04 16.71
C ILE A 235 8.35 -1.03 15.36
N TYR A 236 8.05 0.00 14.56
CA TYR A 236 8.61 0.17 13.23
C TYR A 236 9.99 0.82 13.33
N GLU A 237 11.04 0.01 13.29
CA GLU A 237 12.42 0.38 13.54
C GLU A 237 13.38 -0.02 12.41
N PRO A 238 14.53 0.68 12.26
CA PRO A 238 15.51 0.34 11.23
C PRO A 238 16.20 -0.99 11.53
N ILE A 239 16.52 -1.73 10.47
CA ILE A 239 17.27 -2.98 10.58
C ILE A 239 18.73 -2.68 10.89
N SER A 240 19.24 -3.20 12.01
CA SER A 240 20.62 -3.00 12.44
C SER A 240 21.63 -3.79 11.59
N SER A 241 21.31 -5.02 11.23
CA SER A 241 22.13 -5.86 10.36
C SER A 241 21.34 -6.95 9.66
N TRP A 242 21.83 -7.40 8.50
CA TRP A 242 21.23 -8.49 7.73
C TRP A 242 21.28 -9.83 8.47
N ASN A 243 22.33 -10.08 9.25
CA ASN A 243 22.48 -11.34 9.99
C ASN A 243 21.43 -11.45 11.12
N VAL A 244 21.12 -10.35 11.80
CA VAL A 244 20.07 -10.31 12.83
C VAL A 244 18.71 -10.58 12.19
N LEU A 245 18.44 -9.95 11.05
CA LEU A 245 17.21 -10.21 10.31
C LEU A 245 17.09 -11.67 9.87
N GLU A 246 18.15 -12.25 9.31
CA GLU A 246 18.18 -13.64 8.85
C GLU A 246 17.87 -14.60 10.01
N THR A 247 18.52 -14.42 11.16
CA THR A 247 18.28 -15.23 12.37
C THR A 247 16.81 -15.13 12.80
N LYS A 248 16.24 -13.92 12.82
CA LYS A 248 14.83 -13.71 13.18
C LYS A 248 13.87 -14.39 12.21
N LEU A 249 14.16 -14.30 10.90
CA LEU A 249 13.35 -14.95 9.87
C LEU A 249 13.41 -16.48 9.94
N MET A 250 14.60 -17.05 10.20
CA MET A 250 14.77 -18.48 10.42
C MET A 250 13.98 -18.95 11.65
N SER A 251 14.08 -18.24 12.76
CA SER A 251 13.30 -18.54 13.97
C SER A 251 11.79 -18.50 13.69
N SER A 252 11.30 -17.46 12.99
CA SER A 252 9.88 -17.34 12.64
C SER A 252 9.42 -18.45 11.70
N MET A 253 10.26 -18.88 10.76
CA MET A 253 9.97 -20.00 9.86
C MET A 253 9.88 -21.34 10.63
N THR A 254 10.77 -21.57 11.57
CA THR A 254 10.78 -22.76 12.42
C THR A 254 9.51 -22.80 13.28
N LYS A 255 9.18 -21.72 13.98
CA LYS A 255 7.95 -21.59 14.76
C LYS A 255 6.69 -21.86 13.89
N MET A 256 6.65 -21.27 12.69
CA MET A 256 5.53 -21.52 11.76
C MET A 256 5.39 -22.99 11.36
N ASN A 257 6.51 -23.69 11.11
CA ASN A 257 6.50 -25.11 10.75
C ASN A 257 6.05 -26.00 11.93
N GLU A 258 6.34 -25.61 13.16
CA GLU A 258 5.91 -26.30 14.37
C GLU A 258 4.42 -26.10 14.65
N GLU A 259 3.93 -24.88 14.53
CA GLU A 259 2.54 -24.53 14.86
C GLU A 259 1.54 -24.95 13.78
N ILE A 260 1.92 -24.85 12.50
CA ILE A 260 1.03 -25.16 11.38
C ILE A 260 1.28 -26.59 10.90
N ARG A 261 0.42 -27.53 11.28
CA ARG A 261 0.48 -28.93 10.83
C ARG A 261 0.51 -29.03 9.30
N GLY A 262 1.54 -29.70 8.78
CA GLY A 262 1.74 -29.88 7.33
C GLY A 262 2.43 -28.70 6.63
N SER A 263 2.91 -27.72 7.38
CA SER A 263 3.80 -26.68 6.86
C SER A 263 5.24 -27.20 6.96
N ASN A 264 5.82 -27.63 5.84
CA ASN A 264 7.26 -27.91 5.73
C ASN A 264 7.87 -26.87 4.81
N MET A 265 7.98 -25.62 5.32
CA MET A 265 8.63 -24.56 4.58
C MET A 265 10.12 -24.65 4.85
N ASP A 266 10.90 -24.74 3.77
CA ASP A 266 12.35 -24.65 3.77
C ASP A 266 12.77 -23.56 2.79
N LEU A 267 13.15 -22.41 3.32
CA LEU A 267 13.56 -21.23 2.54
C LEU A 267 14.99 -20.86 2.91
N VAL A 268 15.81 -20.65 1.90
CA VAL A 268 17.12 -20.05 2.04
C VAL A 268 16.97 -18.53 1.98
N PHE A 269 17.37 -17.84 3.05
CA PHE A 269 17.29 -16.39 3.12
C PHE A 269 18.58 -15.75 2.57
N PHE A 270 18.55 -15.40 1.28
CA PHE A 270 19.55 -14.52 0.68
C PHE A 270 19.04 -13.08 0.66
N LYS A 271 19.93 -12.11 0.48
CA LYS A 271 19.63 -10.67 0.61
C LYS A 271 18.36 -10.26 -0.14
N ASP A 272 18.20 -10.67 -1.41
CA ASP A 272 17.03 -10.28 -2.20
C ASP A 272 15.72 -10.91 -1.69
N ALA A 273 15.76 -12.15 -1.20
CA ALA A 273 14.59 -12.80 -0.60
C ALA A 273 14.16 -12.07 0.68
N MET A 274 15.11 -11.69 1.53
CA MET A 274 14.84 -10.88 2.72
C MET A 274 14.24 -9.51 2.38
N ILE A 275 14.80 -8.84 1.37
CA ILE A 275 14.26 -7.56 0.86
C ILE A 275 12.82 -7.72 0.38
N HIS A 276 12.53 -8.78 -0.37
CA HIS A 276 11.15 -9.03 -0.83
C HIS A 276 10.21 -9.31 0.34
N LEU A 277 10.65 -10.07 1.34
CA LEU A 277 9.84 -10.33 2.53
C LEU A 277 9.55 -9.05 3.31
N LEU A 278 10.55 -8.18 3.50
CA LEU A 278 10.37 -6.87 4.16
C LEU A 278 9.34 -6.00 3.42
N ARG A 279 9.39 -5.98 2.08
CA ARG A 279 8.41 -5.24 1.26
C ARG A 279 7.00 -5.80 1.41
N ILE A 280 6.86 -7.13 1.44
CA ILE A 280 5.57 -7.81 1.64
C ILE A 280 5.06 -7.51 3.04
N SER A 281 5.88 -7.73 4.07
CA SER A 281 5.53 -7.47 5.47
C SER A 281 5.09 -6.03 5.69
N ARG A 282 5.83 -5.04 5.13
CA ARG A 282 5.43 -3.64 5.21
C ARG A 282 4.01 -3.41 4.69
N VAL A 283 3.66 -3.97 3.53
CA VAL A 283 2.32 -3.76 2.93
C VAL A 283 1.24 -4.49 3.73
N ILE A 284 1.51 -5.69 4.24
CA ILE A 284 0.54 -6.44 5.07
C ILE A 284 0.21 -5.67 6.36
N ASN A 285 1.19 -5.01 6.95
CA ASN A 285 1.01 -4.25 8.20
C ASN A 285 0.40 -2.85 7.98
N MET A 286 0.31 -2.36 6.73
CA MET A 286 -0.36 -1.09 6.45
C MET A 286 -1.88 -1.24 6.41
N PRO A 287 -2.63 -0.25 6.93
CA PRO A 287 -4.09 -0.24 6.82
C PRO A 287 -4.53 -0.32 5.35
N LYS A 288 -5.41 -1.27 5.02
CA LYS A 288 -5.88 -1.50 3.64
C LYS A 288 -4.74 -1.72 2.63
N GLY A 289 -3.64 -2.34 3.08
CA GLY A 289 -2.49 -2.66 2.25
C GLY A 289 -2.84 -3.78 1.26
N HIS A 290 -2.70 -3.51 -0.04
CA HIS A 290 -2.88 -4.49 -1.11
C HIS A 290 -1.62 -4.55 -1.95
N LEU A 291 -1.16 -5.75 -2.27
CA LEU A 291 0.10 -6.00 -2.96
C LEU A 291 -0.13 -6.81 -4.23
N LEU A 292 0.49 -6.39 -5.32
CA LEU A 292 0.57 -7.16 -6.57
C LEU A 292 2.01 -7.66 -6.76
N LEU A 293 2.20 -8.97 -6.60
CA LEU A 293 3.48 -9.63 -6.82
C LEU A 293 3.53 -10.19 -8.25
N VAL A 294 4.41 -9.63 -9.06
CA VAL A 294 4.65 -10.07 -10.43
C VAL A 294 6.02 -10.73 -10.54
N GLY A 295 6.09 -11.94 -11.07
CA GLY A 295 7.34 -12.68 -11.24
C GLY A 295 7.10 -14.05 -11.85
N VAL A 296 8.18 -14.71 -12.29
CA VAL A 296 8.14 -16.05 -12.88
C VAL A 296 7.62 -17.11 -11.89
N GLY A 297 7.15 -18.24 -12.40
CA GLY A 297 6.77 -19.40 -11.58
C GLY A 297 7.96 -19.86 -10.72
N GLY A 298 7.72 -20.30 -9.50
CA GLY A 298 8.76 -20.79 -8.59
C GLY A 298 9.64 -19.72 -7.94
N SER A 299 9.36 -18.42 -8.12
CA SER A 299 10.16 -17.32 -7.51
C SER A 299 9.88 -17.07 -6.04
N GLY A 300 9.24 -17.98 -5.33
CA GLY A 300 9.00 -17.85 -3.88
C GLY A 300 7.88 -16.88 -3.46
N LYS A 301 7.12 -16.28 -4.41
CA LYS A 301 6.07 -15.30 -4.09
C LYS A 301 5.09 -15.77 -3.02
N GLN A 302 4.56 -16.99 -3.17
CA GLN A 302 3.59 -17.56 -2.24
C GLN A 302 4.23 -17.89 -0.89
N SER A 303 5.43 -18.49 -0.89
CA SER A 303 6.15 -18.86 0.33
C SER A 303 6.51 -17.64 1.16
N LEU A 304 7.04 -16.58 0.53
CA LEU A 304 7.36 -15.32 1.22
C LEU A 304 6.10 -14.64 1.75
N THR A 305 4.99 -14.66 0.98
CA THR A 305 3.72 -14.10 1.46
C THR A 305 3.15 -14.88 2.64
N LYS A 306 3.24 -16.21 2.61
CA LYS A 306 2.78 -17.07 3.71
C LYS A 306 3.58 -16.81 4.99
N LEU A 307 4.91 -16.70 4.88
CA LEU A 307 5.77 -16.38 6.02
C LEU A 307 5.51 -14.96 6.54
N ALA A 308 5.38 -13.97 5.66
CA ALA A 308 5.07 -12.60 6.06
C ALA A 308 3.70 -12.47 6.74
N ALA A 309 2.69 -13.23 6.27
CA ALA A 309 1.38 -13.29 6.91
C ALA A 309 1.47 -13.88 8.32
N TYR A 310 2.25 -14.96 8.49
CA TYR A 310 2.49 -15.57 9.80
C TYR A 310 3.17 -14.60 10.77
N ILE A 311 4.24 -13.94 10.33
CA ILE A 311 4.97 -12.93 11.14
C ILE A 311 4.05 -11.77 11.55
N ALA A 312 3.11 -11.36 10.68
CA ALA A 312 2.14 -10.31 10.98
C ALA A 312 1.02 -10.76 11.94
N GLY A 313 0.91 -12.07 12.22
CA GLY A 313 -0.19 -12.66 13.00
C GLY A 313 -1.47 -12.86 12.18
N TYR A 314 -1.41 -12.82 10.85
CA TYR A 314 -2.56 -12.95 9.97
C TYR A 314 -2.70 -14.38 9.47
N LYS A 315 -3.94 -14.81 9.28
CA LYS A 315 -4.23 -16.10 8.66
C LYS A 315 -4.05 -16.02 7.14
N TYR A 316 -3.32 -16.97 6.60
CA TYR A 316 -3.12 -17.09 5.14
C TYR A 316 -4.26 -17.89 4.51
N PHE A 317 -4.88 -17.35 3.47
CA PHE A 317 -5.90 -18.01 2.69
C PHE A 317 -5.58 -17.89 1.20
N GLN A 318 -5.53 -19.04 0.52
CA GLN A 318 -5.26 -19.11 -0.93
C GLN A 318 -6.34 -19.92 -1.61
N ILE A 319 -6.83 -19.43 -2.75
CA ILE A 319 -7.75 -20.16 -3.61
C ILE A 319 -6.99 -21.27 -4.34
N SER A 320 -7.54 -22.48 -4.31
CA SER A 320 -7.06 -23.60 -5.12
C SER A 320 -8.01 -23.80 -6.31
N VAL A 321 -7.62 -23.27 -7.46
CA VAL A 321 -8.41 -23.42 -8.69
C VAL A 321 -8.24 -24.83 -9.26
N SER A 322 -9.29 -25.64 -9.18
CA SER A 322 -9.38 -26.95 -9.82
C SER A 322 -10.24 -26.86 -11.10
N ARG A 323 -10.26 -27.92 -11.90
CA ARG A 323 -11.13 -27.97 -13.11
C ARG A 323 -12.62 -27.85 -12.79
N THR A 324 -13.02 -28.20 -11.56
CA THR A 324 -14.41 -28.15 -11.07
C THR A 324 -14.71 -26.88 -10.26
N TYR A 325 -13.78 -25.94 -10.17
CA TYR A 325 -13.96 -24.70 -9.42
C TYR A 325 -14.91 -23.74 -10.16
N THR A 326 -16.05 -23.47 -9.54
CA THR A 326 -17.13 -22.65 -10.11
C THR A 326 -17.24 -21.30 -9.41
N LEU A 327 -18.06 -20.40 -9.97
CA LEU A 327 -18.41 -19.13 -9.32
C LEU A 327 -19.00 -19.34 -7.91
N ASN A 328 -19.82 -20.38 -7.73
CA ASN A 328 -20.41 -20.67 -6.42
C ASN A 328 -19.34 -21.05 -5.38
N ASN A 329 -18.34 -21.84 -5.77
CA ASN A 329 -17.20 -22.15 -4.90
C ASN A 329 -16.44 -20.88 -4.49
N PHE A 330 -16.21 -19.97 -5.45
CA PHE A 330 -15.57 -18.69 -5.16
C PHE A 330 -16.39 -17.83 -4.19
N LEU A 331 -17.71 -17.77 -4.37
CA LEU A 331 -18.60 -17.05 -3.45
C LEU A 331 -18.62 -17.66 -2.05
N ASP A 332 -18.52 -18.98 -1.95
CA ASP A 332 -18.42 -19.69 -0.66
C ASP A 332 -17.09 -19.43 0.03
N ASP A 333 -15.99 -19.40 -0.71
CA ASP A 333 -14.68 -18.98 -0.19
C ASP A 333 -14.71 -17.55 0.36
N LEU A 334 -15.29 -16.61 -0.39
CA LEU A 334 -15.47 -15.23 0.07
C LEU A 334 -16.35 -15.15 1.34
N ARG A 335 -17.44 -15.91 1.41
CA ARG A 335 -18.29 -15.97 2.61
C ARG A 335 -17.51 -16.47 3.83
N ASN A 336 -16.64 -17.46 3.65
CA ASN A 336 -15.77 -17.98 4.71
C ASN A 336 -14.78 -16.93 5.20
N ILE A 337 -14.14 -16.20 4.27
CA ILE A 337 -13.22 -15.10 4.60
C ILE A 337 -13.97 -14.01 5.39
N TYR A 338 -15.12 -13.56 4.92
CA TYR A 338 -15.91 -12.54 5.60
C TYR A 338 -16.38 -12.99 7.00
N ARG A 339 -16.80 -14.25 7.16
CA ARG A 339 -17.20 -14.78 8.47
C ARG A 339 -16.02 -14.77 9.46
N ARG A 340 -14.83 -15.18 9.01
CA ARG A 340 -13.62 -15.18 9.86
C ARG A 340 -13.20 -13.76 10.22
N ALA A 341 -13.13 -12.87 9.25
CA ALA A 341 -12.75 -11.49 9.48
C ALA A 341 -13.75 -10.73 10.37
N ALA A 342 -15.07 -10.86 10.09
CA ALA A 342 -16.09 -10.08 10.79
C ALA A 342 -16.48 -10.65 12.17
N ARG A 343 -16.53 -11.99 12.32
CA ARG A 343 -16.96 -12.60 13.57
C ARG A 343 -15.83 -12.89 14.55
N LEU A 344 -14.65 -13.23 14.02
CA LEU A 344 -13.51 -13.62 14.85
C LEU A 344 -12.47 -12.52 14.97
N GLY A 345 -12.67 -11.37 14.32
CA GLY A 345 -11.71 -10.28 14.31
C GLY A 345 -10.34 -10.63 13.70
N GLN A 346 -10.24 -11.76 12.98
CA GLN A 346 -8.97 -12.25 12.46
C GLN A 346 -8.52 -11.48 11.24
N GLY A 347 -7.28 -10.99 11.25
CA GLY A 347 -6.61 -10.51 10.05
C GLY A 347 -6.38 -11.66 9.06
N ILE A 348 -6.73 -11.47 7.78
CA ILE A 348 -6.60 -12.50 6.74
C ILE A 348 -5.83 -11.95 5.56
N VAL A 349 -4.78 -12.64 5.15
CA VAL A 349 -4.08 -12.42 3.87
C VAL A 349 -4.70 -13.36 2.84
N PHE A 350 -5.40 -12.77 1.88
CA PHE A 350 -6.07 -13.48 0.79
C PHE A 350 -5.20 -13.43 -0.47
N VAL A 351 -4.84 -14.60 -1.05
CA VAL A 351 -3.94 -14.76 -2.21
C VAL A 351 -4.61 -15.51 -3.35
#